data_47ae9413f9eb78cbc8b914f08bdace31
#
_entry.id   47ae9413f9eb78cbc8b914f08bdace31
#
_cell.length_a   1.000
_cell.length_b   1.000
_cell.length_c   1.000
_cell.angle_alpha   90.00
_cell.angle_beta   90.00
_cell.angle_gamma   90.00
#
_symmetry.space_group_name_H-M   'P 1'
#
loop_
_entity.id
_entity.type
_entity.pdbx_description
1 polymer ?
#
loop_
_entity_poly.entity_id
_entity_poly.type
_entity_poly.pdbx_seq_one_letter_code
_entity_poly.pdbx_strand_id
1 'polypeptide(L)'
;GWIVLIDDAVDFLDAVWWLNEALDRGINVVAAILKKDDGVLVNNRLRKTLPVVDEVTLLEQVPEGVMAAVEVAAPGQVVRILSNPYGIATFFGLSPEETQAIVPIARALIGNRSAVVLKTPQGDVQSRVIPAGNLYISGEKRRGEADVAEGAEAIMQAMSACAPVRDIRGEPGTHAGGMLERVR
;
A
#
# COMPACT_ATOMS: atom_id res chain seq x y z
N GLY A 1 -2.33 13.51 -17.69
CA GLY A 1 -3.69 13.05 -17.42
C GLY A 1 -4.02 13.15 -15.94
N TRP A 2 -5.28 13.02 -15.63
CA TRP A 2 -5.77 13.10 -14.26
C TRP A 2 -6.18 11.72 -13.78
N ILE A 3 -5.83 11.39 -12.54
CA ILE A 3 -6.35 10.25 -11.81
C ILE A 3 -7.37 10.82 -10.83
N VAL A 4 -8.61 10.31 -10.90
CA VAL A 4 -9.73 10.80 -10.07
C VAL A 4 -9.85 9.93 -8.85
N LEU A 5 -9.91 10.55 -7.66
CA LEU A 5 -10.16 9.88 -6.40
C LEU A 5 -11.66 10.02 -6.07
N ILE A 6 -12.31 8.91 -5.72
CA ILE A 6 -13.74 8.85 -5.42
C ILE A 6 -13.94 8.27 -4.02
N ASP A 7 -14.41 9.12 -3.13
CA ASP A 7 -14.67 8.80 -1.72
C ASP A 7 -15.91 7.90 -1.53
N ASP A 8 -16.05 7.32 -0.35
CA ASP A 8 -17.19 6.46 0.01
C ASP A 8 -18.53 7.20 0.20
N ALA A 9 -18.50 8.53 0.31
CA ALA A 9 -19.70 9.35 0.32
C ALA A 9 -20.38 9.44 -1.07
N VAL A 10 -19.64 9.12 -2.15
CA VAL A 10 -20.14 9.22 -3.52
C VAL A 10 -20.83 7.92 -3.93
N ASP A 11 -22.04 8.04 -4.47
CA ASP A 11 -22.74 6.91 -5.11
C ASP A 11 -22.09 6.59 -6.47
N PHE A 12 -22.07 5.31 -6.84
CA PHE A 12 -21.43 4.89 -8.09
C PHE A 12 -22.09 5.49 -9.34
N LEU A 13 -23.37 5.78 -9.33
CA LEU A 13 -24.06 6.45 -10.45
C LEU A 13 -23.60 7.90 -10.60
N ASP A 14 -23.41 8.60 -9.49
CA ASP A 14 -22.87 9.95 -9.49
C ASP A 14 -21.40 9.95 -9.97
N ALA A 15 -20.61 8.98 -9.51
CA ALA A 15 -19.24 8.80 -9.97
C ALA A 15 -19.17 8.58 -11.49
N VAL A 16 -20.01 7.71 -12.02
CA VAL A 16 -20.12 7.46 -13.47
C VAL A 16 -20.52 8.72 -14.23
N TRP A 17 -21.50 9.46 -13.71
CA TRP A 17 -21.96 10.70 -14.33
C TRP A 17 -20.83 11.74 -14.38
N TRP A 18 -20.13 11.97 -13.28
CA TRP A 18 -19.01 12.93 -13.22
C TRP A 18 -17.85 12.55 -14.13
N LEU A 19 -17.47 11.27 -14.14
CA LEU A 19 -16.39 10.78 -14.99
C LEU A 19 -16.73 10.93 -16.48
N ASN A 20 -17.95 10.56 -16.88
CA ASN A 20 -18.39 10.71 -18.28
C ASN A 20 -18.49 12.20 -18.66
N GLU A 21 -19.01 13.06 -17.79
CA GLU A 21 -19.07 14.50 -18.03
C GLU A 21 -17.66 15.11 -18.20
N ALA A 22 -16.69 14.69 -17.36
CA ALA A 22 -15.31 15.13 -17.49
C ALA A 22 -14.69 14.70 -18.82
N LEU A 23 -14.93 13.46 -19.24
CA LEU A 23 -14.45 12.93 -20.52
C LEU A 23 -15.07 13.67 -21.71
N ASP A 24 -16.37 13.97 -21.66
CA ASP A 24 -17.10 14.70 -22.71
C ASP A 24 -16.60 16.15 -22.83
N ARG A 25 -16.18 16.76 -21.75
CA ARG A 25 -15.53 18.08 -21.75
C ARG A 25 -14.08 18.06 -22.21
N GLY A 26 -13.56 16.92 -22.57
CA GLY A 26 -12.17 16.77 -23.06
C GLY A 26 -11.13 16.76 -21.94
N ILE A 27 -11.53 16.59 -20.66
CA ILE A 27 -10.59 16.39 -19.56
C ILE A 27 -9.92 15.05 -19.75
N ASN A 28 -8.60 15.04 -19.78
CA ASN A 28 -7.83 13.82 -19.95
C ASN A 28 -7.78 12.99 -18.64
N VAL A 29 -8.91 12.35 -18.31
CA VAL A 29 -8.97 11.37 -17.23
C VAL A 29 -8.33 10.07 -17.71
N VAL A 30 -7.34 9.55 -16.97
CA VAL A 30 -6.54 8.37 -17.32
C VAL A 30 -6.78 7.18 -16.40
N ALA A 31 -7.30 7.40 -15.18
CA ALA A 31 -7.66 6.35 -14.24
C ALA A 31 -8.63 6.89 -13.17
N ALA A 32 -9.29 5.98 -12.46
CA ALA A 32 -10.06 6.28 -11.26
C ALA A 32 -9.65 5.35 -10.10
N ILE A 33 -9.68 5.89 -8.88
CA ILE A 33 -9.42 5.15 -7.64
C ILE A 33 -10.63 5.36 -6.73
N LEU A 34 -11.25 4.25 -6.33
CA LEU A 34 -12.47 4.24 -5.53
C LEU A 34 -12.21 3.66 -4.14
N LYS A 35 -12.86 4.23 -3.14
CA LYS A 35 -12.81 3.70 -1.78
C LYS A 35 -13.74 2.49 -1.60
N LYS A 36 -14.88 2.47 -2.31
CA LYS A 36 -15.85 1.36 -2.31
C LYS A 36 -15.52 0.28 -3.34
N ASP A 37 -16.13 -0.90 -3.17
CA ASP A 37 -16.15 -2.02 -4.12
C ASP A 37 -17.16 -1.75 -5.26
N ASP A 38 -16.97 -0.67 -5.98
CA ASP A 38 -17.86 -0.24 -7.06
C ASP A 38 -17.16 -0.22 -8.44
N GLY A 39 -15.90 -0.64 -8.52
CA GLY A 39 -15.06 -0.50 -9.71
C GLY A 39 -15.64 -1.16 -10.95
N VAL A 40 -16.22 -2.34 -10.81
CA VAL A 40 -16.89 -3.05 -11.92
C VAL A 40 -18.14 -2.31 -12.37
N LEU A 41 -18.94 -1.81 -11.41
CA LEU A 41 -20.18 -1.08 -11.69
C LEU A 41 -19.89 0.23 -12.43
N VAL A 42 -18.86 0.94 -11.98
CA VAL A 42 -18.39 2.18 -12.60
C VAL A 42 -17.84 1.90 -13.99
N ASN A 43 -16.86 1.00 -14.12
CA ASN A 43 -16.16 0.75 -15.38
C ASN A 43 -17.10 0.28 -16.51
N ASN A 44 -18.10 -0.54 -16.19
CA ASN A 44 -19.07 -1.02 -17.16
C ASN A 44 -20.01 0.08 -17.72
N ARG A 45 -20.08 1.25 -17.07
CA ARG A 45 -20.94 2.37 -17.45
C ARG A 45 -20.17 3.56 -17.98
N LEU A 46 -18.82 3.51 -17.95
CA LEU A 46 -18.00 4.55 -18.56
C LEU A 46 -18.09 4.47 -20.08
N ARG A 47 -18.15 5.62 -20.73
CA ARG A 47 -18.12 5.75 -22.21
C ARG A 47 -16.75 5.38 -22.78
N LYS A 48 -15.70 5.52 -21.98
CA LYS A 48 -14.33 5.14 -22.31
C LYS A 48 -13.81 4.24 -21.21
N THR A 49 -13.29 3.06 -21.57
CA THR A 49 -12.64 2.17 -20.59
C THR A 49 -11.43 2.85 -19.98
N LEU A 50 -11.38 2.89 -18.67
CA LEU A 50 -10.29 3.41 -17.88
C LEU A 50 -9.79 2.33 -16.91
N PRO A 51 -8.51 2.35 -16.52
CA PRO A 51 -8.06 1.65 -15.33
C PRO A 51 -8.83 2.14 -14.10
N VAL A 52 -9.51 1.24 -13.42
CA VAL A 52 -10.22 1.51 -12.17
C VAL A 52 -9.66 0.60 -11.10
N VAL A 53 -9.26 1.19 -9.98
CA VAL A 53 -8.83 0.48 -8.77
C VAL A 53 -9.83 0.82 -7.68
N ASP A 54 -10.40 -0.19 -7.05
CA ASP A 54 -11.42 -0.06 -6.02
C ASP A 54 -10.99 -0.67 -4.69
N GLU A 55 -11.85 -0.59 -3.67
CA GLU A 55 -11.57 -1.05 -2.30
C GLU A 55 -10.31 -0.43 -1.67
N VAL A 56 -9.94 0.80 -2.09
CA VAL A 56 -8.73 1.46 -1.60
C VAL A 56 -8.99 2.08 -0.24
N THR A 57 -8.45 1.43 0.79
CA THR A 57 -8.45 1.99 2.15
C THR A 57 -7.52 3.20 2.25
N LEU A 58 -7.84 4.15 3.14
CA LEU A 58 -7.03 5.36 3.39
C LEU A 58 -6.90 6.29 2.16
N LEU A 59 -7.91 6.31 1.31
CA LEU A 59 -7.96 7.19 0.15
C LEU A 59 -7.83 8.66 0.54
N GLU A 60 -8.37 9.04 1.71
CA GLU A 60 -8.27 10.37 2.30
C GLU A 60 -6.85 10.79 2.68
N GLN A 61 -5.90 9.86 2.74
CA GLN A 61 -4.48 10.14 2.99
C GLN A 61 -3.67 10.33 1.71
N VAL A 62 -4.30 10.17 0.55
CA VAL A 62 -3.63 10.39 -0.73
C VAL A 62 -3.55 11.89 -0.98
N PRO A 63 -2.34 12.47 -1.08
CA PRO A 63 -2.20 13.89 -1.34
C PRO A 63 -2.67 14.24 -2.75
N GLU A 64 -3.41 15.33 -2.87
CA GLU A 64 -3.86 15.83 -4.17
C GLU A 64 -2.71 16.51 -4.94
N GLY A 65 -2.80 16.46 -6.27
CA GLY A 65 -1.85 17.16 -7.15
C GLY A 65 -0.46 16.53 -7.24
N VAL A 66 -0.24 15.36 -6.64
CA VAL A 66 1.01 14.61 -6.77
C VAL A 66 1.02 13.75 -8.03
N MET A 67 2.23 13.43 -8.51
CA MET A 67 2.39 12.49 -9.61
C MET A 67 2.07 11.08 -9.15
N ALA A 68 1.22 10.38 -9.90
CA ALA A 68 0.81 9.02 -9.59
C ALA A 68 0.82 8.12 -10.84
N ALA A 69 1.05 6.84 -10.63
CA ALA A 69 0.93 5.79 -11.64
C ALA A 69 -0.08 4.74 -11.19
N VAL A 70 -0.94 4.34 -12.11
CA VAL A 70 -1.94 3.29 -11.91
C VAL A 70 -1.72 2.21 -12.96
N GLU A 71 -1.67 0.96 -12.52
CA GLU A 71 -1.65 -0.20 -13.40
C GLU A 71 -2.75 -1.18 -12.96
N VAL A 72 -3.59 -1.58 -13.93
CA VAL A 72 -4.60 -2.63 -13.77
C VAL A 72 -4.32 -3.70 -14.79
N ALA A 73 -4.04 -4.91 -14.33
CA ALA A 73 -3.73 -6.05 -15.19
C ALA A 73 -5.00 -6.61 -15.84
N ALA A 74 -4.83 -7.14 -17.03
CA ALA A 74 -5.90 -7.88 -17.71
C ALA A 74 -6.35 -9.11 -16.89
N PRO A 75 -7.57 -9.63 -17.09
CA PRO A 75 -8.04 -10.82 -16.39
C PRO A 75 -7.05 -11.99 -16.50
N GLY A 76 -6.74 -12.60 -15.36
CA GLY A 76 -5.76 -13.70 -15.25
C GLY A 76 -4.29 -13.26 -15.30
N GLN A 77 -4.02 -11.97 -15.36
CA GLN A 77 -2.67 -11.41 -15.34
C GLN A 77 -2.40 -10.64 -14.04
N VAL A 78 -1.14 -10.28 -13.83
CA VAL A 78 -0.68 -9.46 -12.71
C VAL A 78 0.05 -8.23 -13.23
N VAL A 79 0.20 -7.22 -12.37
CA VAL A 79 0.95 -6.01 -12.69
C VAL A 79 2.40 -6.33 -13.03
N ARG A 80 2.96 -5.65 -14.00
CA ARG A 80 4.32 -5.88 -14.53
C ARG A 80 5.20 -4.66 -14.50
N ILE A 81 4.63 -3.49 -14.74
CA ILE A 81 5.38 -2.23 -14.79
C ILE A 81 5.67 -1.75 -13.37
N LEU A 82 4.63 -1.63 -12.55
CA LEU A 82 4.77 -1.15 -11.18
C LEU A 82 5.33 -2.21 -10.21
N SER A 83 5.36 -3.48 -10.58
CA SER A 83 6.07 -4.52 -9.84
C SER A 83 7.56 -4.65 -10.24
N ASN A 84 8.03 -3.77 -11.14
CA ASN A 84 9.41 -3.70 -11.57
C ASN A 84 10.01 -2.34 -11.16
N PRO A 85 11.10 -2.30 -10.35
CA PRO A 85 11.70 -1.04 -9.91
C PRO A 85 12.13 -0.15 -11.09
N TYR A 86 12.60 -0.72 -12.20
CA TYR A 86 12.95 0.05 -13.40
C TYR A 86 11.72 0.61 -14.13
N GLY A 87 10.58 -0.09 -14.07
CA GLY A 87 9.31 0.42 -14.59
C GLY A 87 8.84 1.65 -13.82
N ILE A 88 8.86 1.60 -12.50
CA ILE A 88 8.56 2.74 -11.62
C ILE A 88 9.55 3.88 -11.89
N ALA A 89 10.86 3.57 -11.91
CA ALA A 89 11.90 4.55 -12.13
C ALA A 89 11.73 5.30 -13.47
N THR A 90 11.43 4.58 -14.53
CA THR A 90 11.20 5.18 -15.85
C THR A 90 9.97 6.09 -15.85
N PHE A 91 8.88 5.65 -15.19
CA PHE A 91 7.64 6.44 -15.13
C PHE A 91 7.82 7.75 -14.35
N PHE A 92 8.52 7.71 -13.23
CA PHE A 92 8.71 8.87 -12.34
C PHE A 92 10.00 9.66 -12.60
N GLY A 93 10.86 9.23 -13.53
CA GLY A 93 12.16 9.86 -13.80
C GLY A 93 13.08 9.82 -12.57
N LEU A 94 13.20 8.64 -11.93
CA LEU A 94 13.98 8.48 -10.71
C LEU A 94 15.48 8.37 -11.00
N SER A 95 16.30 8.85 -10.06
CA SER A 95 17.75 8.64 -10.07
C SER A 95 18.11 7.16 -9.79
N PRO A 96 19.37 6.74 -10.02
CA PRO A 96 19.80 5.38 -9.65
C PRO A 96 19.62 5.07 -8.16
N GLU A 97 19.89 6.04 -7.27
CA GLU A 97 19.75 5.92 -5.83
C GLU A 97 18.27 5.77 -5.43
N GLU A 98 17.41 6.63 -5.98
CA GLU A 98 15.95 6.52 -5.79
C GLU A 98 15.42 5.19 -6.33
N THR A 99 15.94 4.72 -7.47
CA THR A 99 15.57 3.43 -8.06
C THR A 99 15.95 2.26 -7.13
N GLN A 100 17.07 2.33 -6.46
CA GLN A 100 17.45 1.32 -5.48
C GLN A 100 16.51 1.34 -4.25
N ALA A 101 16.15 2.53 -3.79
CA ALA A 101 15.28 2.70 -2.63
C ALA A 101 13.85 2.16 -2.86
N ILE A 102 13.35 2.15 -4.09
CA ILE A 102 11.99 1.66 -4.40
C ILE A 102 11.92 0.15 -4.65
N VAL A 103 13.04 -0.59 -4.62
CA VAL A 103 13.03 -2.06 -4.81
C VAL A 103 12.06 -2.79 -3.86
N PRO A 104 11.99 -2.46 -2.55
CA PRO A 104 11.02 -3.08 -1.65
C PRO A 104 9.57 -2.79 -2.06
N ILE A 105 9.27 -1.59 -2.54
CA ILE A 105 7.93 -1.18 -3.02
C ILE A 105 7.54 -2.02 -4.23
N ALA A 106 8.40 -2.09 -5.23
CA ALA A 106 8.14 -2.89 -6.43
C ALA A 106 7.92 -4.37 -6.10
N ARG A 107 8.71 -4.92 -5.16
CA ARG A 107 8.54 -6.32 -4.69
C ARG A 107 7.20 -6.56 -4.01
N ALA A 108 6.72 -5.61 -3.20
CA ALA A 108 5.42 -5.71 -2.53
C ALA A 108 4.24 -5.75 -3.52
N LEU A 109 4.45 -5.26 -4.74
CA LEU A 109 3.43 -5.24 -5.80
C LEU A 109 3.43 -6.50 -6.67
N ILE A 110 4.41 -7.40 -6.52
CA ILE A 110 4.47 -8.65 -7.30
C ILE A 110 3.25 -9.52 -6.99
N GLY A 111 2.59 -10.00 -8.03
CA GLY A 111 1.42 -10.88 -7.91
C GLY A 111 0.09 -10.14 -7.78
N ASN A 112 0.08 -8.84 -7.58
CA ASN A 112 -1.16 -8.05 -7.49
C ASN A 112 -1.79 -7.88 -8.88
N ARG A 113 -3.10 -7.69 -8.91
CA ARG A 113 -3.86 -7.44 -10.14
C ARG A 113 -3.98 -5.95 -10.45
N SER A 114 -3.83 -5.11 -9.45
CA SER A 114 -3.81 -3.65 -9.59
C SER A 114 -2.76 -3.06 -8.67
N ALA A 115 -2.23 -1.89 -9.03
CA ALA A 115 -1.28 -1.16 -8.21
C ALA A 115 -1.42 0.34 -8.45
N VAL A 116 -1.17 1.10 -7.38
CA VAL A 116 -1.06 2.55 -7.40
C VAL A 116 0.25 2.93 -6.72
N VAL A 117 1.05 3.74 -7.38
CA VAL A 117 2.29 4.29 -6.83
C VAL A 117 2.24 5.80 -6.90
N LEU A 118 2.58 6.47 -5.83
CA LEU A 118 2.59 7.93 -5.71
C LEU A 118 4.04 8.42 -5.56
N LYS A 119 4.38 9.53 -6.23
CA LYS A 119 5.62 10.26 -5.96
C LYS A 119 5.30 11.47 -5.11
N THR A 120 5.57 11.38 -3.81
CA THR A 120 5.44 12.51 -2.88
C THR A 120 6.70 13.36 -2.89
N PRO A 121 6.62 14.67 -2.58
CA PRO A 121 7.79 15.52 -2.43
C PRO A 121 8.77 14.96 -1.38
N GLN A 122 10.06 15.13 -1.62
CA GLN A 122 11.08 14.78 -0.62
C GLN A 122 10.85 15.58 0.66
N GLY A 123 10.74 14.89 1.80
CA GLY A 123 10.51 15.49 3.10
C GLY A 123 9.16 15.17 3.74
N ASP A 124 8.17 14.72 2.98
CA ASP A 124 6.85 14.32 3.51
C ASP A 124 6.79 12.87 4.02
N VAL A 125 7.85 12.12 3.86
CA VAL A 125 7.94 10.77 4.43
C VAL A 125 8.33 10.92 5.90
N GLN A 126 7.35 11.15 6.75
CA GLN A 126 7.53 10.80 8.15
C GLN A 126 7.77 9.29 8.20
N SER A 127 8.99 8.92 8.58
CA SER A 127 9.32 7.54 8.90
C SER A 127 8.38 7.10 10.02
N ARG A 128 7.26 6.46 9.66
CA ARG A 128 6.34 5.90 10.62
C ARG A 128 6.96 4.59 11.10
N VAL A 129 7.69 4.65 12.19
CA VAL A 129 8.13 3.46 12.90
C VAL A 129 6.85 2.81 13.46
N ILE A 130 6.44 1.70 12.85
CA ILE A 130 5.35 0.88 13.36
C ILE A 130 6.01 -0.05 14.39
N PRO A 131 5.65 0.04 15.68
CA PRO A 131 6.17 -0.89 16.66
C PRO A 131 5.86 -2.32 16.23
N ALA A 132 6.90 -3.14 16.07
CA ALA A 132 6.74 -4.54 15.65
C ALA A 132 6.08 -5.41 16.73
N GLY A 133 6.00 -4.89 17.97
CA GLY A 133 5.47 -5.56 19.13
C GLY A 133 6.56 -6.13 20.05
N ASN A 134 6.15 -6.60 21.20
CA ASN A 134 7.04 -7.13 22.22
C ASN A 134 6.84 -8.63 22.39
N LEU A 135 7.94 -9.33 22.66
CA LEU A 135 7.93 -10.72 23.11
C LEU A 135 8.19 -10.77 24.62
N TYR A 136 7.26 -11.37 25.34
CA TYR A 136 7.40 -11.66 26.76
C TYR A 136 7.85 -13.10 26.95
N ILE A 137 9.01 -13.29 27.53
CA ILE A 137 9.68 -14.58 27.68
C ILE A 137 9.63 -14.98 29.14
N SER A 138 9.03 -16.11 29.44
CA SER A 138 8.97 -16.66 30.79
C SER A 138 9.84 -17.89 30.91
N GLY A 139 10.89 -17.80 31.71
CA GLY A 139 11.71 -18.92 32.11
C GLY A 139 11.34 -19.46 33.49
N GLU A 140 12.08 -20.47 33.96
CA GLU A 140 11.85 -21.08 35.27
C GLU A 140 12.06 -20.11 36.43
N LYS A 141 13.08 -19.27 36.35
CA LYS A 141 13.52 -18.36 37.41
C LYS A 141 13.48 -16.88 37.02
N ARG A 142 13.34 -16.58 35.75
CA ARG A 142 13.41 -15.21 35.24
C ARG A 142 12.35 -14.97 34.16
N ARG A 143 11.94 -13.72 34.03
CA ARG A 143 11.13 -13.21 32.93
C ARG A 143 11.93 -12.15 32.20
N GLY A 144 11.78 -12.06 30.90
CA GLY A 144 12.40 -11.10 30.02
C GLY A 144 11.41 -10.57 28.99
N GLU A 145 11.79 -9.49 28.37
CA GLU A 145 11.06 -8.83 27.31
C GLU A 145 12.06 -8.48 26.20
N ALA A 146 11.62 -8.59 24.95
CA ALA A 146 12.38 -8.14 23.80
C ALA A 146 11.45 -7.47 22.79
N ASP A 147 11.83 -6.29 22.30
CA ASP A 147 11.16 -5.66 21.17
C ASP A 147 11.56 -6.41 19.90
N VAL A 148 10.54 -6.83 19.13
CA VAL A 148 10.77 -7.55 17.86
C VAL A 148 11.52 -6.68 16.85
N ALA A 149 11.40 -5.34 16.96
CA ALA A 149 12.12 -4.41 16.11
C ALA A 149 13.65 -4.42 16.33
N GLU A 150 14.11 -4.83 17.52
CA GLU A 150 15.55 -4.97 17.81
C GLU A 150 16.20 -6.17 17.10
N GLY A 151 15.39 -7.04 16.49
CA GLY A 151 15.85 -8.14 15.67
C GLY A 151 16.18 -9.43 16.41
N ALA A 152 16.59 -10.42 15.65
CA ALA A 152 16.76 -11.79 16.15
C ALA A 152 17.83 -11.91 17.26
N GLU A 153 18.87 -11.10 17.23
CA GLU A 153 19.96 -11.16 18.21
C GLU A 153 19.48 -10.73 19.59
N ALA A 154 18.72 -9.65 19.70
CA ALA A 154 18.13 -9.18 20.95
C ALA A 154 17.15 -10.23 21.53
N ILE A 155 16.32 -10.83 20.67
CA ILE A 155 15.42 -11.91 21.06
C ILE A 155 16.19 -13.11 21.62
N MET A 156 17.26 -13.53 20.93
CA MET A 156 18.10 -14.65 21.37
C MET A 156 18.79 -14.37 22.72
N GLN A 157 19.26 -13.14 22.93
CA GLN A 157 19.86 -12.72 24.20
C GLN A 157 18.81 -12.77 25.34
N ALA A 158 17.61 -12.23 25.12
CA ALA A 158 16.52 -12.26 26.09
C ALA A 158 16.09 -13.70 26.42
N MET A 159 15.99 -14.58 25.40
CA MET A 159 15.70 -15.99 25.60
C MET A 159 16.79 -16.69 26.42
N SER A 160 18.06 -16.44 26.10
CA SER A 160 19.21 -17.01 26.82
C SER A 160 19.23 -16.57 28.28
N ALA A 161 18.92 -15.31 28.57
CA ALA A 161 18.83 -14.78 29.92
C ALA A 161 17.69 -15.40 30.76
N CYS A 162 16.64 -15.90 30.09
CA CYS A 162 15.48 -16.54 30.71
C CYS A 162 15.55 -18.07 30.69
N ALA A 163 16.64 -18.66 30.20
CA ALA A 163 16.77 -20.13 30.09
C ALA A 163 16.71 -20.85 31.44
N PRO A 164 16.07 -22.03 31.54
CA PRO A 164 15.27 -22.68 30.50
C PRO A 164 13.94 -21.96 30.27
N VAL A 165 13.63 -21.67 29.02
CA VAL A 165 12.39 -20.97 28.63
C VAL A 165 11.20 -21.93 28.76
N ARG A 166 10.11 -21.47 29.37
CA ARG A 166 8.86 -22.24 29.56
C ARG A 166 7.72 -21.75 28.69
N ASP A 167 7.65 -20.43 28.43
CA ASP A 167 6.59 -19.82 27.66
C ASP A 167 7.08 -18.57 26.95
N ILE A 168 6.56 -18.28 25.76
CA ILE A 168 6.79 -17.06 24.99
C ILE A 168 5.44 -16.53 24.53
N ARG A 169 5.12 -15.29 24.86
CA ARG A 169 3.92 -14.58 24.43
C ARG A 169 4.31 -13.36 23.62
N GLY A 170 3.69 -13.19 22.48
CA GLY A 170 3.82 -12.00 21.65
C GLY A 170 2.65 -11.05 21.87
N GLU A 171 2.93 -9.76 22.07
CA GLU A 171 1.95 -8.69 21.93
C GLU A 171 2.27 -7.94 20.64
N PRO A 172 1.38 -7.99 19.63
CA PRO A 172 1.58 -7.23 18.40
C PRO A 172 1.55 -5.74 18.71
N GLY A 173 2.39 -4.97 18.03
CA GLY A 173 2.32 -3.51 18.10
C GLY A 173 0.93 -3.02 17.69
N THR A 174 0.47 -1.94 18.30
CA THR A 174 -0.90 -1.40 18.16
C THR A 174 -1.36 -1.08 16.74
N HIS A 175 -0.44 -1.18 15.75
CA HIS A 175 -0.72 -0.95 14.33
C HIS A 175 -0.37 -2.14 13.42
N ALA A 176 -0.01 -3.30 13.97
CA ALA A 176 0.33 -4.48 13.17
C ALA A 176 -0.87 -5.04 12.39
N GLY A 177 -2.08 -4.92 12.92
CA GLY A 177 -3.32 -5.30 12.22
C GLY A 177 -3.55 -4.51 10.93
N GLY A 178 -3.31 -3.21 10.94
CA GLY A 178 -3.45 -2.35 9.76
C GLY A 178 -2.45 -2.62 8.65
N MET A 179 -1.35 -3.30 8.94
CA MET A 179 -0.36 -3.69 7.92
C MET A 179 -0.72 -5.00 7.22
N LEU A 180 -1.37 -5.93 7.93
CA LEU A 180 -1.85 -7.19 7.36
C LEU A 180 -3.10 -6.99 6.47
N GLU A 181 -3.93 -6.00 6.78
CA GLU A 181 -5.07 -5.63 5.94
C GLU A 181 -4.65 -4.93 4.63
N ARG A 182 -3.47 -4.30 4.59
CA ARG A 182 -2.92 -3.67 3.36
C ARG A 182 -2.30 -4.64 2.36
N VAL A 183 -2.11 -5.89 2.73
CA VAL A 183 -1.45 -6.93 1.91
C VAL A 183 -2.43 -7.97 1.39
N ARG A 184 -3.74 -7.79 1.65
CA ARG A 184 -4.79 -8.70 1.14
C ARG A 184 -5.38 -8.23 -0.16
#